data_8224c3f9edd2b6856016e59b16a588ed
#
_entry.id   8224c3f9edd2b6856016e59b16a588ed
#
_cell.length_a   1.000
_cell.length_b   1.000
_cell.length_c   1.000
_cell.angle_alpha   90.00
_cell.angle_beta   90.00
_cell.angle_gamma   90.00
#
_symmetry.space_group_name_H-M   'P 1'
#
loop_
_entity.id
_entity.type
_entity.pdbx_description
1 polymer ?
#
loop_
_entity_poly.entity_id
_entity_poly.type
_entity_poly.pdbx_seq_one_letter_code
_entity_poly.pdbx_strand_id
1 'polypeptide(L)'
;MSKHKNNHIILYITKIMKGNIYSMSEMYGSIHTHIESSEDAVNAHFNDKGKISFDQALNEFHKLGAKKIAVTEHGAFSSYENIYDASKKFDDLEVIPGCEIYLDYKGDKDRSHLILIAKDREGYLELCKIISDSNKNVVIGATKTYPITTMDILQKYVKKGHLIATSACIAGPLCKSLQSDVLFLEDKIEKNRKRLDKLGYFTAKEKIDAYNKALEEAAIGVPSKEYVKECSARKDKAAMDKAKKEIKVYKAKIASEEFVALKEEAIKADKFIKKEKLTLIANNYYKNIEELPKLKELLTNGTGLQTAKETYHSLYNLFGDDFYFEIQNHHLETERKIYNELVKFAIDEGNPQFIASNDIHICMHKSNPDFNREVTRRKVATFIGLKNYGGDRIDDYEYGIKTDAELKAELLDIIEDYKGYSKEWIVDNAISNIKGALDKCSTYEHIYEDHYPKFCDNDKEIFEKELIEGIKIKFPNGFPKGQEEVYKERLKKEVRIIEDMGYSSYHLIVQDYLKYGRLLGFLPKEDIKNAPLSVEELDKYITEKEYNRRGYSIGPGRGSAAGSLACYLLNITDIDPIKYNLLFERELRCVH
;
A
#
# COMPACT_ATOMS: atom_id res chain seq x y z
N MET A 1 -57.18 -22.36 20.01
CA MET A 1 -55.71 -22.28 19.87
C MET A 1 -55.21 -21.37 18.71
N SER A 2 -55.97 -20.39 18.24
CA SER A 2 -55.54 -19.54 17.09
C SER A 2 -55.33 -18.05 17.44
N LYS A 3 -55.73 -17.57 18.63
CA LYS A 3 -55.51 -16.18 19.02
C LYS A 3 -54.14 -15.84 19.62
N HIS A 4 -53.38 -16.84 20.11
CA HIS A 4 -52.06 -16.59 20.69
C HIS A 4 -50.92 -16.51 19.67
N LYS A 5 -51.05 -17.17 18.51
CA LYS A 5 -50.03 -17.07 17.44
C LYS A 5 -50.00 -15.73 16.70
N ASN A 6 -51.17 -15.10 16.53
CA ASN A 6 -51.25 -13.80 15.86
C ASN A 6 -50.70 -12.65 16.71
N ASN A 7 -50.75 -12.74 18.04
CA ASN A 7 -50.17 -11.69 18.88
C ASN A 7 -48.63 -11.70 18.90
N HIS A 8 -48.00 -12.86 18.73
CA HIS A 8 -46.54 -12.93 18.62
C HIS A 8 -46.02 -12.38 17.28
N ILE A 9 -46.75 -12.61 16.19
CA ILE A 9 -46.39 -12.09 14.87
C ILE A 9 -46.61 -10.58 14.83
N ILE A 10 -47.70 -10.06 15.39
CA ILE A 10 -47.96 -8.63 15.49
C ILE A 10 -46.95 -7.95 16.43
N LEU A 11 -46.56 -8.56 17.54
CA LEU A 11 -45.48 -8.06 18.40
C LEU A 11 -44.12 -8.09 17.69
N TYR A 12 -43.83 -9.11 16.88
CA TYR A 12 -42.61 -9.24 16.11
C TYR A 12 -42.56 -8.19 14.97
N ILE A 13 -43.68 -8.00 14.26
CA ILE A 13 -43.81 -6.99 13.20
C ILE A 13 -43.79 -5.56 13.83
N THR A 14 -44.42 -5.35 14.98
CA THR A 14 -44.39 -4.07 15.69
C THR A 14 -42.99 -3.79 16.28
N LYS A 15 -42.24 -4.83 16.64
CA LYS A 15 -40.85 -4.71 17.07
C LYS A 15 -39.91 -4.42 15.89
N ILE A 16 -40.19 -5.02 14.72
CA ILE A 16 -39.48 -4.73 13.46
C ILE A 16 -39.87 -3.33 12.96
N MET A 17 -41.11 -2.91 13.03
CA MET A 17 -41.55 -1.57 12.60
C MET A 17 -41.18 -0.48 13.61
N LYS A 18 -41.03 -0.78 14.90
CA LYS A 18 -40.46 0.13 15.90
C LYS A 18 -38.93 0.12 15.89
N GLY A 19 -38.30 -0.95 15.39
CA GLY A 19 -36.86 -1.02 15.16
C GLY A 19 -36.40 -0.27 13.92
N ASN A 20 -37.32 0.17 13.04
CA ASN A 20 -37.02 0.99 11.85
C ASN A 20 -37.26 2.49 12.04
N ILE A 21 -37.56 2.95 13.26
CA ILE A 21 -37.26 4.32 13.68
C ILE A 21 -35.94 4.23 14.45
N TYR A 22 -34.88 3.84 13.77
CA TYR A 22 -33.55 4.27 14.18
C TYR A 22 -33.59 5.80 14.05
N SER A 23 -33.63 6.54 15.17
CA SER A 23 -32.88 7.77 15.25
C SER A 23 -31.53 7.41 14.60
N MET A 24 -31.13 8.08 13.53
CA MET A 24 -29.80 7.86 12.93
C MET A 24 -28.84 7.93 14.11
N SER A 25 -28.29 6.77 14.53
CA SER A 25 -27.38 6.71 15.65
C SER A 25 -26.14 7.43 15.17
N GLU A 26 -25.82 8.52 15.83
CA GLU A 26 -24.75 9.41 15.43
C GLU A 26 -23.42 8.63 15.51
N MET A 27 -22.58 8.85 14.51
CA MET A 27 -21.18 8.47 14.50
C MET A 27 -20.39 9.69 14.98
N TYR A 28 -19.55 9.56 16.02
CA TYR A 28 -18.70 10.69 16.41
C TYR A 28 -17.58 10.93 15.39
N GLY A 29 -16.95 9.87 14.94
CA GLY A 29 -15.86 9.94 13.97
C GLY A 29 -15.20 8.60 13.69
N SER A 30 -14.12 8.62 12.93
CA SER A 30 -13.29 7.46 12.63
C SER A 30 -11.82 7.75 12.86
N ILE A 31 -11.10 6.77 13.41
CA ILE A 31 -9.65 6.84 13.67
C ILE A 31 -8.83 6.03 12.66
N HIS A 32 -9.47 5.20 11.85
CA HIS A 32 -8.82 4.32 10.89
C HIS A 32 -9.64 4.29 9.61
N THR A 33 -9.23 5.09 8.62
CA THR A 33 -9.99 5.31 7.37
C THR A 33 -9.07 5.42 6.17
N HIS A 34 -9.37 4.63 5.15
CA HIS A 34 -8.71 4.64 3.85
C HIS A 34 -9.68 5.17 2.79
N ILE A 35 -9.46 6.38 2.30
CA ILE A 35 -10.30 7.03 1.29
C ILE A 35 -9.77 6.80 -0.12
N GLU A 36 -8.45 6.86 -0.30
CA GLU A 36 -7.80 6.79 -1.61
C GLU A 36 -7.09 5.46 -1.90
N SER A 37 -6.42 4.87 -0.91
CA SER A 37 -5.38 3.84 -1.12
C SER A 37 -5.85 2.58 -1.80
N SER A 38 -7.14 2.30 -1.76
CA SER A 38 -7.70 1.07 -2.31
C SER A 38 -8.13 1.19 -3.78
N GLU A 39 -8.24 2.41 -4.34
CA GLU A 39 -9.04 2.65 -5.54
C GLU A 39 -8.29 3.02 -6.81
N ASP A 40 -7.08 3.60 -6.69
CA ASP A 40 -6.37 4.18 -7.84
C ASP A 40 -6.06 3.22 -8.98
N ALA A 41 -5.71 1.97 -8.68
CA ALA A 41 -5.41 0.99 -9.72
C ALA A 41 -6.65 0.53 -10.49
N VAL A 42 -7.82 0.56 -9.87
CA VAL A 42 -9.09 0.18 -10.51
C VAL A 42 -9.66 1.32 -11.34
N ASN A 43 -9.53 2.54 -10.83
CA ASN A 43 -10.06 3.74 -11.47
C ASN A 43 -9.31 4.13 -12.76
N ALA A 44 -8.02 3.81 -12.86
CA ALA A 44 -7.24 4.05 -14.08
C ALA A 44 -7.74 3.25 -15.30
N HIS A 45 -8.49 2.15 -15.09
CA HIS A 45 -8.94 1.25 -16.15
C HIS A 45 -10.45 1.28 -16.42
N PHE A 46 -11.24 1.84 -15.52
CA PHE A 46 -12.68 2.03 -15.69
C PHE A 46 -12.96 3.53 -15.73
N ASN A 47 -13.39 4.04 -16.88
CA ASN A 47 -13.74 5.46 -17.08
C ASN A 47 -14.45 6.07 -15.86
N ASP A 48 -14.16 7.34 -15.57
CA ASP A 48 -14.56 8.19 -14.41
C ASP A 48 -15.98 8.08 -13.81
N LYS A 49 -16.86 7.29 -14.39
CA LYS A 49 -18.27 7.19 -14.02
C LYS A 49 -18.59 6.31 -12.79
N GLY A 50 -17.58 5.76 -12.13
CA GLY A 50 -17.76 4.86 -10.98
C GLY A 50 -16.93 5.21 -9.74
N LYS A 51 -16.18 6.30 -9.77
CA LYS A 51 -15.32 6.74 -8.66
C LYS A 51 -16.17 7.46 -7.61
N ILE A 52 -16.01 7.06 -6.33
CA ILE A 52 -16.49 7.88 -5.22
C ILE A 52 -15.52 9.06 -5.12
N SER A 53 -16.01 10.29 -5.31
CA SER A 53 -15.20 11.48 -5.07
C SER A 53 -14.97 11.68 -3.57
N PHE A 54 -13.93 12.44 -3.18
CA PHE A 54 -13.71 12.82 -1.80
C PHE A 54 -14.96 13.49 -1.19
N ASP A 55 -15.63 14.35 -1.97
CA ASP A 55 -16.89 14.99 -1.56
C ASP A 55 -17.99 13.96 -1.23
N GLN A 56 -18.12 12.90 -2.01
CA GLN A 56 -19.11 11.84 -1.78
C GLN A 56 -18.75 11.02 -0.53
N ALA A 57 -17.48 10.68 -0.35
CA ALA A 57 -17.00 9.97 0.83
C ALA A 57 -17.26 10.78 2.10
N LEU A 58 -16.83 12.04 2.12
CA LEU A 58 -17.04 12.93 3.26
C LEU A 58 -18.53 13.18 3.56
N ASN A 59 -19.36 13.29 2.51
CA ASN A 59 -20.80 13.44 2.67
C ASN A 59 -21.47 12.20 3.33
N GLU A 60 -20.95 11.00 3.11
CA GLU A 60 -21.45 9.79 3.80
C GLU A 60 -21.15 9.85 5.30
N PHE A 61 -19.93 10.26 5.68
CA PHE A 61 -19.58 10.48 7.09
C PHE A 61 -20.43 11.59 7.72
N HIS A 62 -20.57 12.71 7.03
CA HIS A 62 -21.35 13.85 7.50
C HIS A 62 -22.84 13.50 7.72
N LYS A 63 -23.45 12.72 6.81
CA LYS A 63 -24.84 12.23 6.97
C LYS A 63 -25.04 11.37 8.21
N LEU A 64 -24.01 10.68 8.68
CA LEU A 64 -24.03 9.87 9.89
C LEU A 64 -23.70 10.68 11.16
N GLY A 65 -23.49 12.00 11.02
CA GLY A 65 -23.21 12.89 12.13
C GLY A 65 -21.75 12.97 12.54
N ALA A 66 -20.82 12.40 11.76
CA ALA A 66 -19.40 12.44 12.06
C ALA A 66 -18.90 13.88 12.23
N LYS A 67 -18.08 14.10 13.25
CA LYS A 67 -17.47 15.41 13.56
C LYS A 67 -15.99 15.43 13.18
N LYS A 68 -15.29 14.32 13.32
CA LYS A 68 -13.86 14.20 12.99
C LYS A 68 -13.54 12.88 12.34
N ILE A 69 -12.69 12.91 11.32
CA ILE A 69 -12.24 11.72 10.60
C ILE A 69 -10.72 11.78 10.50
N ALA A 70 -10.03 10.80 11.05
CA ALA A 70 -8.62 10.61 10.77
C ALA A 70 -8.45 9.84 9.44
N VAL A 71 -7.75 10.44 8.48
CA VAL A 71 -7.39 9.82 7.22
C VAL A 71 -6.04 9.15 7.39
N THR A 72 -6.01 7.83 7.29
CA THR A 72 -4.86 7.00 7.68
C THR A 72 -4.41 6.08 6.55
N GLU A 73 -4.13 6.66 5.39
CA GLU A 73 -3.69 5.91 4.20
C GLU A 73 -2.42 5.09 4.44
N HIS A 74 -2.25 4.02 3.69
CA HIS A 74 -1.12 3.11 3.81
C HIS A 74 0.22 3.73 3.38
N GLY A 75 1.09 4.03 4.33
CA GLY A 75 2.47 4.46 4.10
C GLY A 75 2.65 5.82 3.41
N ALA A 76 1.56 6.56 3.22
CA ALA A 76 1.54 7.86 2.57
C ALA A 76 0.33 8.68 3.03
N PHE A 77 0.35 9.99 2.80
CA PHE A 77 -0.83 10.84 2.89
C PHE A 77 -0.87 11.91 1.78
N SER A 78 -0.48 11.51 0.59
CA SER A 78 -0.49 12.38 -0.60
C SER A 78 -1.88 12.93 -0.96
N SER A 79 -2.94 12.22 -0.59
CA SER A 79 -4.32 12.63 -0.80
C SER A 79 -4.87 13.52 0.30
N TYR A 80 -4.19 13.62 1.44
CA TYR A 80 -4.73 14.34 2.61
C TYR A 80 -5.14 15.78 2.28
N GLU A 81 -4.32 16.53 1.55
CA GLU A 81 -4.63 17.92 1.20
C GLU A 81 -5.90 18.04 0.36
N ASN A 82 -6.09 17.17 -0.62
CA ASN A 82 -7.30 17.16 -1.45
C ASN A 82 -8.55 16.80 -0.63
N ILE A 83 -8.41 15.88 0.34
CA ILE A 83 -9.50 15.49 1.23
C ILE A 83 -9.80 16.62 2.21
N TYR A 84 -8.79 17.29 2.74
CA TYR A 84 -8.92 18.45 3.60
C TYR A 84 -9.62 19.61 2.86
N ASP A 85 -9.24 19.91 1.62
CA ASP A 85 -9.90 20.93 0.83
C ASP A 85 -11.36 20.57 0.51
N ALA A 86 -11.65 19.30 0.24
CA ALA A 86 -13.02 18.82 0.09
C ALA A 86 -13.84 18.97 1.39
N SER A 87 -13.20 18.82 2.56
CA SER A 87 -13.87 18.94 3.86
C SER A 87 -14.34 20.36 4.18
N LYS A 88 -13.74 21.39 3.61
CA LYS A 88 -14.13 22.81 3.78
C LYS A 88 -15.57 23.13 3.36
N LYS A 89 -16.24 22.20 2.66
CA LYS A 89 -17.66 22.29 2.31
C LYS A 89 -18.60 21.94 3.48
N PHE A 90 -18.07 21.39 4.55
CA PHE A 90 -18.81 20.92 5.72
C PHE A 90 -18.38 21.73 6.95
N ASP A 91 -19.28 22.54 7.50
CA ASP A 91 -18.96 23.45 8.61
C ASP A 91 -18.65 22.73 9.94
N ASP A 92 -19.06 21.47 10.07
CA ASP A 92 -19.00 20.70 11.31
C ASP A 92 -18.29 19.33 11.15
N LEU A 93 -17.55 19.13 10.07
CA LEU A 93 -16.74 17.93 9.82
C LEU A 93 -15.26 18.30 9.65
N GLU A 94 -14.43 17.85 10.58
CA GLU A 94 -12.98 18.05 10.53
C GLU A 94 -12.27 16.79 10.02
N VAL A 95 -11.29 16.98 9.14
CA VAL A 95 -10.41 15.92 8.66
C VAL A 95 -9.05 16.04 9.33
N ILE A 96 -8.63 14.97 10.01
CA ILE A 96 -7.40 14.91 10.79
C ILE A 96 -6.34 14.10 10.01
N PRO A 97 -5.10 14.61 9.84
CA PRO A 97 -4.05 13.88 9.17
C PRO A 97 -3.55 12.70 10.00
N GLY A 98 -3.43 11.55 9.35
CA GLY A 98 -2.88 10.33 9.92
C GLY A 98 -2.22 9.48 8.84
N CYS A 99 -1.64 8.39 9.25
CA CYS A 99 -1.03 7.41 8.33
C CYS A 99 -1.00 6.03 8.98
N GLU A 100 -1.38 5.01 8.24
CA GLU A 100 -1.08 3.63 8.60
C GLU A 100 0.31 3.28 8.07
N ILE A 101 1.33 3.40 8.93
CA ILE A 101 2.71 3.12 8.56
C ILE A 101 2.99 1.61 8.55
N TYR A 102 3.98 1.20 7.77
CA TYR A 102 4.54 -0.16 7.79
C TYR A 102 5.72 -0.21 8.76
N LEU A 103 5.46 -0.65 10.00
CA LEU A 103 6.47 -0.71 11.06
C LEU A 103 7.28 -2.01 10.96
N ASP A 104 8.59 -1.88 10.86
CA ASP A 104 9.55 -2.94 11.10
C ASP A 104 10.04 -2.88 12.55
N TYR A 105 9.41 -3.63 13.43
CA TYR A 105 9.76 -3.69 14.85
C TYR A 105 10.77 -4.78 15.21
N LYS A 106 10.98 -5.76 14.28
CA LYS A 106 11.92 -6.89 14.48
C LYS A 106 13.26 -6.69 13.77
N GLY A 107 13.37 -5.75 12.84
CA GLY A 107 14.56 -5.56 11.99
C GLY A 107 14.69 -6.58 10.86
N ASP A 108 13.59 -7.29 10.52
CA ASP A 108 13.54 -8.30 9.46
C ASP A 108 12.78 -7.80 8.20
N LYS A 109 12.52 -6.48 8.15
CA LYS A 109 11.71 -5.80 7.12
C LYS A 109 10.25 -6.25 7.13
N ASP A 110 9.74 -6.64 8.28
CA ASP A 110 8.32 -6.88 8.47
C ASP A 110 7.49 -5.62 8.15
N ARG A 111 6.26 -5.82 7.74
CA ARG A 111 5.33 -4.76 7.36
C ARG A 111 4.13 -4.78 8.31
N SER A 112 4.43 -4.65 9.60
CA SER A 112 3.36 -4.53 10.59
C SER A 112 2.72 -3.16 10.51
N HIS A 113 1.41 -3.12 10.65
CA HIS A 113 0.64 -1.89 10.58
C HIS A 113 0.68 -1.16 11.92
N LEU A 114 0.87 0.15 11.91
CA LEU A 114 0.72 1.02 13.07
C LEU A 114 0.03 2.30 12.62
N ILE A 115 -1.07 2.66 13.26
CA ILE A 115 -1.75 3.92 12.98
C ILE A 115 -1.09 5.05 13.75
N LEU A 116 -0.80 6.14 13.06
CA LEU A 116 -0.37 7.40 13.65
C LEU A 116 -1.33 8.51 13.23
N ILE A 117 -1.78 9.33 14.20
CA ILE A 117 -2.72 10.43 13.97
C ILE A 117 -2.12 11.70 14.56
N ALA A 118 -2.06 12.77 13.80
CA ALA A 118 -1.56 14.06 14.28
C ALA A 118 -2.60 14.76 15.16
N LYS A 119 -2.17 15.21 16.33
CA LYS A 119 -3.02 15.99 17.24
C LYS A 119 -3.05 17.47 16.86
N ASP A 120 -1.97 17.94 16.26
CA ASP A 120 -1.74 19.34 15.93
C ASP A 120 -0.73 19.47 14.77
N ARG A 121 -0.35 20.70 14.44
CA ARG A 121 0.61 21.01 13.37
C ARG A 121 1.98 20.35 13.59
N GLU A 122 2.46 20.29 14.83
CA GLU A 122 3.75 19.63 15.14
C GLU A 122 3.68 18.14 14.83
N GLY A 123 2.57 17.48 15.23
CA GLY A 123 2.32 16.08 14.89
C GLY A 123 2.27 15.82 13.38
N TYR A 124 1.65 16.73 12.61
CA TYR A 124 1.67 16.65 11.15
C TYR A 124 3.10 16.74 10.58
N LEU A 125 3.91 17.67 11.09
CA LEU A 125 5.31 17.78 10.67
C LEU A 125 6.15 16.56 11.07
N GLU A 126 5.84 15.93 12.20
CA GLU A 126 6.45 14.67 12.60
C GLU A 126 6.07 13.54 11.61
N LEU A 127 4.79 13.41 11.24
CA LEU A 127 4.34 12.46 10.22
C LEU A 127 5.04 12.67 8.89
N CYS A 128 5.17 13.93 8.42
CA CYS A 128 5.90 14.25 7.19
C CYS A 128 7.34 13.73 7.22
N LYS A 129 8.05 13.90 8.34
CA LYS A 129 9.44 13.45 8.52
C LYS A 129 9.54 11.93 8.60
N ILE A 130 8.64 11.29 9.36
CA ILE A 130 8.57 9.82 9.48
C ILE A 130 8.36 9.19 8.11
N ILE A 131 7.36 9.64 7.36
CA ILE A 131 7.04 9.09 6.04
C ILE A 131 8.17 9.36 5.04
N SER A 132 8.77 10.56 5.06
CA SER A 132 9.90 10.89 4.19
C SER A 132 11.12 10.00 4.43
N ASP A 133 11.48 9.73 5.69
CA ASP A 133 12.60 8.82 6.01
C ASP A 133 12.23 7.35 5.73
N SER A 134 10.98 6.96 5.93
CA SER A 134 10.49 5.61 5.59
C SER A 134 10.59 5.32 4.09
N ASN A 135 10.36 6.31 3.24
CA ASN A 135 10.51 6.19 1.79
C ASN A 135 11.96 6.01 1.31
N LYS A 136 12.96 6.26 2.17
CA LYS A 136 14.37 5.92 1.91
C LYS A 136 14.68 4.45 2.19
N ASN A 137 13.81 3.77 2.93
CA ASN A 137 13.93 2.37 3.33
C ASN A 137 12.71 1.58 2.84
N VAL A 138 12.75 1.12 1.59
CA VAL A 138 11.59 0.48 0.96
C VAL A 138 11.77 -1.02 0.81
N VAL A 139 10.66 -1.76 0.90
CA VAL A 139 10.56 -3.16 0.49
C VAL A 139 9.79 -3.21 -0.83
N ILE A 140 10.39 -3.85 -1.83
CA ILE A 140 9.77 -4.03 -3.14
C ILE A 140 8.87 -5.26 -3.09
N GLY A 141 7.56 -5.04 -3.20
CA GLY A 141 6.57 -6.12 -3.37
C GLY A 141 6.34 -6.46 -4.84
N ALA A 142 5.45 -7.41 -5.09
CA ALA A 142 5.14 -7.85 -6.45
C ALA A 142 4.47 -6.76 -7.31
N THR A 143 3.68 -5.88 -6.69
CA THR A 143 2.87 -4.87 -7.39
C THR A 143 3.13 -3.43 -6.94
N LYS A 144 3.69 -3.25 -5.73
CA LYS A 144 4.00 -1.92 -5.18
C LYS A 144 5.21 -1.97 -4.26
N THR A 145 5.78 -0.79 -3.98
CA THR A 145 6.80 -0.59 -2.95
C THR A 145 6.15 -0.21 -1.64
N TYR A 146 6.75 -0.65 -0.54
CA TYR A 146 6.29 -0.38 0.82
C TYR A 146 7.36 0.45 1.55
N PRO A 147 7.06 1.69 1.95
CA PRO A 147 7.97 2.48 2.78
C PRO A 147 8.00 1.88 4.19
N ILE A 148 9.20 1.55 4.68
CA ILE A 148 9.37 0.89 5.97
C ILE A 148 9.80 1.89 7.02
N THR A 149 9.00 2.01 8.08
CA THR A 149 9.32 2.77 9.28
C THR A 149 9.99 1.84 10.29
N THR A 150 11.18 2.19 10.75
CA THR A 150 11.86 1.47 11.85
C THR A 150 11.59 2.15 13.19
N MET A 151 11.85 1.44 14.30
CA MET A 151 11.77 2.05 15.63
C MET A 151 12.72 3.25 15.77
N ASP A 152 13.91 3.22 15.12
CA ASP A 152 14.85 4.35 15.12
C ASP A 152 14.25 5.60 14.45
N ILE A 153 13.50 5.44 13.36
CA ILE A 153 12.80 6.55 12.70
C ILE A 153 11.75 7.14 13.65
N LEU A 154 10.96 6.30 14.33
CA LEU A 154 10.00 6.78 15.32
C LEU A 154 10.69 7.53 16.47
N GLN A 155 11.73 6.94 17.07
CA GLN A 155 12.49 7.57 18.15
C GLN A 155 13.12 8.91 17.73
N LYS A 156 13.53 9.03 16.47
CA LYS A 156 14.13 10.24 15.93
C LYS A 156 13.15 11.40 15.80
N TYR A 157 11.91 11.13 15.42
CA TYR A 157 10.98 12.18 15.03
C TYR A 157 9.78 12.37 15.95
N VAL A 158 9.34 11.33 16.68
CA VAL A 158 8.21 11.42 17.59
C VAL A 158 8.58 12.23 18.82
N LYS A 159 7.89 13.34 19.03
CA LYS A 159 7.93 14.11 20.25
C LYS A 159 6.66 13.82 21.05
N LYS A 160 6.82 13.56 22.33
CA LYS A 160 5.71 13.19 23.21
C LYS A 160 4.61 14.27 23.20
N GLY A 161 3.38 13.85 22.92
CA GLY A 161 2.19 14.69 23.04
C GLY A 161 1.64 15.25 21.74
N HIS A 162 2.29 15.03 20.57
CA HIS A 162 1.82 15.54 19.27
C HIS A 162 1.19 14.48 18.36
N LEU A 163 1.42 13.19 18.64
CA LEU A 163 0.85 12.08 17.89
C LEU A 163 0.03 11.17 18.81
N ILE A 164 -1.05 10.61 18.27
CA ILE A 164 -1.75 9.45 18.79
C ILE A 164 -1.25 8.24 17.99
N ALA A 165 -1.07 7.10 18.66
CA ALA A 165 -0.78 5.83 18.03
C ALA A 165 -1.80 4.76 18.42
N THR A 166 -2.14 3.85 17.50
CA THR A 166 -2.91 2.66 17.83
C THR A 166 -2.19 1.39 17.38
N SER A 167 -2.53 0.25 18.00
CA SER A 167 -1.99 -1.05 17.64
C SER A 167 -2.40 -1.52 16.23
N ALA A 168 -3.22 -0.77 15.52
CA ALA A 168 -3.80 -1.05 14.21
C ALA A 168 -4.62 -2.37 14.18
N CYS A 169 -4.82 -2.92 12.97
CA CYS A 169 -5.60 -4.14 12.74
C CYS A 169 -4.82 -5.41 13.17
N ILE A 170 -5.33 -6.61 12.82
CA ILE A 170 -4.65 -7.89 13.10
C ILE A 170 -3.25 -7.99 12.47
N ALA A 171 -2.91 -7.14 11.50
CA ALA A 171 -1.58 -7.02 10.94
C ALA A 171 -0.65 -6.13 11.78
N GLY A 172 -1.12 -5.57 12.90
CA GLY A 172 -0.32 -4.76 13.82
C GLY A 172 0.74 -5.57 14.57
N PRO A 173 1.80 -4.92 15.10
CA PRO A 173 2.94 -5.61 15.69
C PRO A 173 2.57 -6.41 16.94
N LEU A 174 1.61 -5.93 17.74
CA LEU A 174 1.16 -6.63 18.94
C LEU A 174 0.33 -7.88 18.59
N CYS A 175 -0.66 -7.73 17.68
CA CYS A 175 -1.46 -8.84 17.22
C CYS A 175 -0.62 -9.93 16.55
N LYS A 176 0.37 -9.57 15.74
CA LYS A 176 1.32 -10.51 15.13
C LYS A 176 2.16 -11.25 16.18
N SER A 177 2.65 -10.53 17.18
CA SER A 177 3.40 -11.14 18.27
C SER A 177 2.53 -12.01 19.17
N LEU A 178 1.25 -11.67 19.36
CA LEU A 178 0.25 -12.44 20.10
C LEU A 178 -0.47 -13.52 19.26
N GLN A 179 0.21 -14.12 18.29
CA GLN A 179 -0.22 -15.29 17.52
C GLN A 179 -1.16 -15.03 16.32
N SER A 180 -1.39 -13.77 15.92
CA SER A 180 -2.23 -13.48 14.74
C SER A 180 -1.75 -14.18 13.47
N ASP A 181 -0.44 -14.28 13.25
CA ASP A 181 0.12 -14.94 12.07
C ASP A 181 -0.19 -16.44 12.02
N VAL A 182 -0.19 -17.13 13.18
CA VAL A 182 -0.58 -18.55 13.27
C VAL A 182 -2.07 -18.72 13.00
N LEU A 183 -2.90 -17.95 13.68
CA LEU A 183 -4.36 -18.03 13.55
C LEU A 183 -4.80 -17.68 12.11
N PHE A 184 -4.19 -16.67 11.51
CA PHE A 184 -4.43 -16.30 10.13
C PHE A 184 -4.01 -17.41 9.15
N LEU A 185 -2.88 -18.07 9.42
CA LEU A 185 -2.40 -19.16 8.58
C LEU A 185 -3.29 -20.41 8.71
N GLU A 186 -3.74 -20.73 9.92
CA GLU A 186 -4.71 -21.82 10.18
C GLU A 186 -6.03 -21.59 9.43
N ASP A 187 -6.61 -20.40 9.53
CA ASP A 187 -7.84 -20.04 8.81
C ASP A 187 -7.66 -20.14 7.30
N LYS A 188 -6.54 -19.63 6.79
CA LYS A 188 -6.22 -19.70 5.36
C LYS A 188 -6.03 -21.14 4.86
N ILE A 189 -5.41 -21.99 5.65
CA ILE A 189 -5.29 -23.42 5.36
C ILE A 189 -6.67 -24.05 5.27
N GLU A 190 -7.53 -23.81 6.25
CA GLU A 190 -8.86 -24.40 6.29
C GLU A 190 -9.78 -23.91 5.16
N LYS A 191 -9.75 -22.62 4.85
CA LYS A 191 -10.48 -22.05 3.70
C LYS A 191 -10.02 -22.65 2.37
N ASN A 192 -8.70 -22.73 2.16
CA ASN A 192 -8.16 -23.35 0.95
C ASN A 192 -8.50 -24.83 0.89
N ARG A 193 -8.47 -25.57 2.00
CA ARG A 193 -8.88 -26.96 2.10
C ARG A 193 -10.33 -27.13 1.65
N LYS A 194 -11.26 -26.38 2.26
CA LYS A 194 -12.69 -26.42 1.91
C LYS A 194 -12.93 -26.08 0.45
N ARG A 195 -12.23 -25.10 -0.08
CA ARG A 195 -12.33 -24.70 -1.49
C ARG A 195 -11.82 -25.77 -2.44
N LEU A 196 -10.67 -26.37 -2.16
CA LEU A 196 -10.09 -27.47 -2.94
C LEU A 196 -10.98 -28.70 -2.92
N ASP A 197 -11.56 -29.02 -1.76
CA ASP A 197 -12.48 -30.12 -1.58
C ASP A 197 -13.76 -29.92 -2.42
N LYS A 198 -14.42 -28.79 -2.25
CA LYS A 198 -15.62 -28.41 -3.04
C LYS A 198 -15.38 -28.45 -4.55
N LEU A 199 -14.19 -28.13 -5.00
CA LEU A 199 -13.80 -28.15 -6.41
C LEU A 199 -13.30 -29.53 -6.87
N GLY A 200 -13.32 -30.56 -6.04
CA GLY A 200 -12.93 -31.93 -6.40
C GLY A 200 -11.42 -32.14 -6.57
N TYR A 201 -10.57 -31.24 -6.03
CA TYR A 201 -9.12 -31.36 -6.15
C TYR A 201 -8.59 -32.61 -5.47
N PHE A 202 -8.99 -32.90 -4.26
CA PHE A 202 -8.46 -34.06 -3.50
C PHE A 202 -8.80 -35.38 -4.15
N THR A 203 -10.04 -35.53 -4.65
CA THR A 203 -10.42 -36.73 -5.42
C THR A 203 -9.60 -36.89 -6.70
N ALA A 204 -9.32 -35.79 -7.41
CA ALA A 204 -8.45 -35.84 -8.58
C ALA A 204 -7.00 -36.15 -8.20
N LYS A 205 -6.48 -35.60 -7.08
CA LYS A 205 -5.14 -35.83 -6.56
C LYS A 205 -4.95 -37.29 -6.15
N GLU A 206 -5.92 -37.92 -5.47
CA GLU A 206 -5.88 -39.34 -5.10
C GLU A 206 -5.66 -40.26 -6.30
N LYS A 207 -6.28 -39.98 -7.45
CA LYS A 207 -6.09 -40.76 -8.67
C LYS A 207 -4.65 -40.65 -9.22
N ILE A 208 -4.07 -39.45 -9.17
CA ILE A 208 -2.68 -39.22 -9.55
C ILE A 208 -1.74 -39.94 -8.60
N ASP A 209 -1.99 -39.85 -7.30
CA ASP A 209 -1.14 -40.46 -6.28
C ASP A 209 -1.22 -42.01 -6.32
N ALA A 210 -2.41 -42.57 -6.58
CA ALA A 210 -2.57 -44.00 -6.77
C ALA A 210 -1.75 -44.52 -7.96
N TYR A 211 -1.76 -43.82 -9.08
CA TYR A 211 -0.91 -44.13 -10.23
C TYR A 211 0.59 -44.02 -9.91
N ASN A 212 1.01 -42.94 -9.25
CA ASN A 212 2.42 -42.73 -8.89
C ASN A 212 2.91 -43.82 -7.94
N LYS A 213 2.10 -44.17 -6.93
CA LYS A 213 2.40 -45.28 -6.00
C LYS A 213 2.54 -46.63 -6.72
N ALA A 214 1.59 -46.92 -7.62
CA ALA A 214 1.67 -48.16 -8.43
C ALA A 214 2.90 -48.19 -9.33
N LEU A 215 3.33 -47.02 -9.84
CA LEU A 215 4.54 -46.90 -10.65
C LEU A 215 5.80 -47.11 -9.81
N GLU A 216 5.88 -46.54 -8.62
CA GLU A 216 6.98 -46.73 -7.67
C GLU A 216 7.10 -48.20 -7.26
N GLU A 217 5.99 -48.83 -6.88
CA GLU A 217 5.94 -50.23 -6.52
C GLU A 217 6.33 -51.15 -7.70
N ALA A 218 5.96 -50.80 -8.91
CA ALA A 218 6.36 -51.51 -10.10
C ALA A 218 7.85 -51.40 -10.37
N ALA A 219 8.47 -50.29 -10.01
CA ALA A 219 9.88 -50.00 -10.22
C ALA A 219 10.83 -50.63 -9.18
N ILE A 220 10.28 -51.17 -8.05
CA ILE A 220 11.09 -51.81 -7.02
C ILE A 220 11.87 -52.99 -7.60
N GLY A 221 13.20 -52.97 -7.41
CA GLY A 221 14.09 -54.03 -7.89
C GLY A 221 14.44 -53.94 -9.39
N VAL A 222 13.93 -52.94 -10.12
CA VAL A 222 14.30 -52.72 -11.51
C VAL A 222 15.70 -52.10 -11.59
N PRO A 223 16.67 -52.73 -12.27
CA PRO A 223 18.03 -52.22 -12.32
C PRO A 223 18.13 -50.92 -13.13
N SER A 224 19.00 -50.02 -12.65
CA SER A 224 19.24 -48.73 -13.34
C SER A 224 19.91 -48.94 -14.71
N LYS A 225 19.79 -47.95 -15.59
CA LYS A 225 20.45 -47.97 -16.88
C LYS A 225 21.99 -48.04 -16.75
N GLU A 226 22.53 -47.40 -15.70
CA GLU A 226 23.96 -47.40 -15.36
C GLU A 226 24.41 -48.80 -14.95
N TYR A 227 23.68 -49.48 -14.05
CA TYR A 227 23.97 -50.83 -13.64
C TYR A 227 23.97 -51.79 -14.82
N VAL A 228 23.00 -51.69 -15.74
CA VAL A 228 22.95 -52.53 -16.94
C VAL A 228 24.17 -52.28 -17.84
N LYS A 229 24.61 -51.04 -17.99
CA LYS A 229 25.83 -50.69 -18.76
C LYS A 229 27.09 -51.26 -18.10
N GLU A 230 27.21 -51.15 -16.77
CA GLU A 230 28.34 -51.71 -16.03
C GLU A 230 28.43 -53.24 -16.15
N CYS A 231 27.29 -53.94 -16.01
CA CYS A 231 27.24 -55.39 -16.22
C CYS A 231 27.67 -55.79 -17.64
N SER A 232 27.26 -55.02 -18.64
CA SER A 232 27.68 -55.21 -20.04
C SER A 232 29.17 -54.97 -20.22
N ALA A 233 29.72 -53.91 -19.63
CA ALA A 233 31.14 -53.58 -19.70
C ALA A 233 32.04 -54.65 -19.04
N ARG A 234 31.59 -55.23 -17.92
CA ARG A 234 32.27 -56.31 -17.19
C ARG A 234 32.04 -57.70 -17.81
N LYS A 235 31.23 -57.81 -18.88
CA LYS A 235 30.82 -59.07 -19.52
C LYS A 235 30.18 -60.09 -18.57
N ASP A 236 29.50 -59.59 -17.52
CA ASP A 236 28.81 -60.43 -16.54
C ASP A 236 27.45 -60.88 -17.11
N LYS A 237 27.46 -62.05 -17.72
CA LYS A 237 26.33 -62.66 -18.41
C LYS A 237 25.17 -62.97 -17.42
N ALA A 238 25.48 -63.43 -16.21
CA ALA A 238 24.47 -63.82 -15.21
C ALA A 238 23.74 -62.59 -14.68
N ALA A 239 24.45 -61.51 -14.34
CA ALA A 239 23.88 -60.25 -13.92
C ALA A 239 23.05 -59.58 -15.05
N MET A 240 23.51 -59.65 -16.30
CA MET A 240 22.78 -59.17 -17.47
C MET A 240 21.45 -59.92 -17.70
N ASP A 241 21.46 -61.26 -17.58
CA ASP A 241 20.24 -62.08 -17.78
C ASP A 241 19.23 -61.83 -16.63
N LYS A 242 19.70 -61.66 -15.39
CA LYS A 242 18.88 -61.26 -14.25
C LYS A 242 18.24 -59.88 -14.48
N ALA A 243 19.05 -58.90 -14.86
CA ALA A 243 18.57 -57.54 -15.14
C ALA A 243 17.53 -57.51 -16.29
N LYS A 244 17.75 -58.25 -17.36
CA LYS A 244 16.79 -58.40 -18.46
C LYS A 244 15.46 -59.00 -17.99
N LYS A 245 15.51 -60.01 -17.11
CA LYS A 245 14.30 -60.65 -16.55
C LYS A 245 13.51 -59.64 -15.69
N GLU A 246 14.16 -58.91 -14.81
CA GLU A 246 13.53 -57.89 -13.96
C GLU A 246 12.91 -56.75 -14.80
N ILE A 247 13.64 -56.25 -15.82
CA ILE A 247 13.10 -55.25 -16.77
C ILE A 247 11.88 -55.81 -17.54
N LYS A 248 11.89 -57.09 -17.93
CA LYS A 248 10.77 -57.73 -18.62
C LYS A 248 9.53 -57.81 -17.72
N VAL A 249 9.69 -58.15 -16.46
CA VAL A 249 8.61 -58.19 -15.46
C VAL A 249 8.03 -56.81 -15.25
N TYR A 250 8.88 -55.79 -15.07
CA TYR A 250 8.43 -54.39 -14.97
C TYR A 250 7.61 -53.93 -16.20
N LYS A 251 8.14 -54.21 -17.42
CA LYS A 251 7.43 -53.86 -18.66
C LYS A 251 6.05 -54.54 -18.77
N ALA A 252 5.96 -55.82 -18.36
CA ALA A 252 4.68 -56.52 -18.35
C ALA A 252 3.70 -55.93 -17.32
N LYS A 253 4.19 -55.56 -16.13
CA LYS A 253 3.37 -54.93 -15.09
C LYS A 253 2.80 -53.60 -15.52
N ILE A 254 3.60 -52.70 -16.08
CA ILE A 254 3.14 -51.41 -16.56
C ILE A 254 2.28 -51.47 -17.85
N ALA A 255 2.27 -52.59 -18.53
CA ALA A 255 1.43 -52.85 -19.72
C ALA A 255 0.12 -53.60 -19.36
N SER A 256 -0.12 -53.95 -18.08
CA SER A 256 -1.36 -54.59 -17.66
C SER A 256 -2.55 -53.63 -17.85
N GLU A 257 -3.74 -54.19 -18.09
CA GLU A 257 -4.96 -53.44 -18.26
C GLU A 257 -5.26 -52.55 -17.02
N GLU A 258 -5.03 -53.08 -15.85
CA GLU A 258 -5.21 -52.37 -14.56
C GLU A 258 -4.28 -51.13 -14.48
N PHE A 259 -2.99 -51.31 -14.82
CA PHE A 259 -2.02 -50.21 -14.77
C PHE A 259 -2.30 -49.14 -15.83
N VAL A 260 -2.74 -49.56 -17.02
CA VAL A 260 -3.16 -48.65 -18.10
C VAL A 260 -4.39 -47.84 -17.65
N ALA A 261 -5.37 -48.48 -17.03
CA ALA A 261 -6.56 -47.80 -16.50
C ALA A 261 -6.20 -46.76 -15.44
N LEU A 262 -5.33 -47.09 -14.48
CA LEU A 262 -4.84 -46.11 -13.46
C LEU A 262 -4.14 -44.92 -14.13
N LYS A 263 -3.33 -45.17 -15.13
CA LYS A 263 -2.63 -44.14 -15.88
C LYS A 263 -3.61 -43.19 -16.60
N GLU A 264 -4.62 -43.75 -17.27
CA GLU A 264 -5.63 -42.95 -17.95
C GLU A 264 -6.43 -42.08 -16.98
N GLU A 265 -6.82 -42.63 -15.82
CA GLU A 265 -7.49 -41.86 -14.77
C GLU A 265 -6.63 -40.73 -14.23
N ALA A 266 -5.34 -40.99 -13.97
CA ALA A 266 -4.40 -39.98 -13.53
C ALA A 266 -4.22 -38.85 -14.56
N ILE A 267 -4.12 -39.18 -15.86
CA ILE A 267 -4.04 -38.19 -16.93
C ILE A 267 -5.31 -37.31 -17.01
N LYS A 268 -6.50 -37.94 -16.85
CA LYS A 268 -7.77 -37.19 -16.82
C LYS A 268 -7.82 -36.25 -15.61
N ALA A 269 -7.38 -36.72 -14.43
CA ALA A 269 -7.31 -35.93 -13.20
C ALA A 269 -6.33 -34.75 -13.32
N ASP A 270 -5.14 -34.96 -13.86
CA ASP A 270 -4.14 -33.89 -14.08
C ASP A 270 -4.66 -32.82 -15.06
N LYS A 271 -5.30 -33.24 -16.15
CA LYS A 271 -5.95 -32.32 -17.09
C LYS A 271 -7.08 -31.51 -16.42
N PHE A 272 -7.86 -32.14 -15.54
CA PHE A 272 -8.91 -31.47 -14.78
C PHE A 272 -8.31 -30.38 -13.85
N ILE A 273 -7.29 -30.73 -13.03
CA ILE A 273 -6.63 -29.77 -12.14
C ILE A 273 -6.09 -28.58 -12.90
N LYS A 274 -5.46 -28.80 -14.06
CA LYS A 274 -4.93 -27.72 -14.92
C LYS A 274 -6.04 -26.87 -15.53
N LYS A 275 -7.11 -27.49 -16.06
CA LYS A 275 -8.24 -26.79 -16.66
C LYS A 275 -8.95 -25.86 -15.66
N GLU A 276 -9.20 -26.38 -14.46
CA GLU A 276 -9.87 -25.61 -13.38
C GLU A 276 -8.91 -24.67 -12.63
N LYS A 277 -7.62 -24.55 -13.05
CA LYS A 277 -6.60 -23.68 -12.45
C LYS A 277 -6.37 -23.90 -10.94
N LEU A 278 -6.54 -25.14 -10.47
CA LEU A 278 -6.46 -25.48 -9.06
C LEU A 278 -5.03 -25.56 -8.51
N THR A 279 -4.03 -25.64 -9.40
CA THR A 279 -2.62 -25.80 -9.02
C THR A 279 -2.11 -24.69 -8.11
N LEU A 280 -2.47 -23.43 -8.39
CA LEU A 280 -2.02 -22.29 -7.58
C LEU A 280 -2.60 -22.34 -6.16
N ILE A 281 -3.88 -22.66 -6.02
CA ILE A 281 -4.56 -22.79 -4.72
C ILE A 281 -3.94 -23.94 -3.93
N ALA A 282 -3.70 -25.08 -4.58
CA ALA A 282 -3.08 -26.23 -3.96
C ALA A 282 -1.64 -25.96 -3.50
N ASN A 283 -0.83 -25.31 -4.33
CA ASN A 283 0.54 -24.93 -3.95
C ASN A 283 0.54 -24.01 -2.71
N ASN A 284 -0.34 -23.01 -2.67
CA ASN A 284 -0.48 -22.13 -1.52
C ASN A 284 -0.96 -22.88 -0.28
N TYR A 285 -1.90 -23.83 -0.43
CA TYR A 285 -2.37 -24.67 0.66
C TYR A 285 -1.25 -25.51 1.27
N TYR A 286 -0.48 -26.23 0.47
CA TYR A 286 0.61 -27.06 0.96
C TYR A 286 1.76 -26.24 1.54
N LYS A 287 2.12 -25.11 0.91
CA LYS A 287 3.12 -24.18 1.44
C LYS A 287 2.74 -23.70 2.84
N ASN A 288 1.48 -23.30 3.03
CA ASN A 288 1.00 -22.83 4.33
C ASN A 288 1.03 -23.96 5.40
N ILE A 289 0.75 -25.20 5.03
CA ILE A 289 0.88 -26.36 5.94
C ILE A 289 2.33 -26.56 6.39
N GLU A 290 3.31 -26.37 5.50
CA GLU A 290 4.73 -26.50 5.84
C GLU A 290 5.24 -25.36 6.72
N GLU A 291 4.67 -24.15 6.58
CA GLU A 291 5.05 -22.97 7.38
C GLU A 291 4.45 -23.00 8.80
N LEU A 292 3.27 -23.57 8.97
CA LEU A 292 2.53 -23.55 10.25
C LEU A 292 3.29 -24.13 11.46
N PRO A 293 3.96 -25.29 11.37
CA PRO A 293 4.72 -25.83 12.50
C PRO A 293 5.86 -24.92 12.96
N LYS A 294 6.54 -24.26 12.02
CA LYS A 294 7.64 -23.34 12.31
C LYS A 294 7.17 -22.11 13.07
N LEU A 295 6.03 -21.54 12.65
CA LEU A 295 5.41 -20.41 13.35
C LEU A 295 4.92 -20.83 14.75
N LYS A 296 4.31 -21.99 14.90
CA LYS A 296 3.88 -22.52 16.21
C LYS A 296 5.05 -22.71 17.17
N GLU A 297 6.17 -23.23 16.71
CA GLU A 297 7.37 -23.41 17.51
C GLU A 297 7.94 -22.07 18.01
N LEU A 298 7.99 -21.06 17.14
CA LEU A 298 8.43 -19.72 17.51
C LEU A 298 7.55 -19.07 18.59
N LEU A 299 6.26 -19.36 18.57
CA LEU A 299 5.30 -18.78 19.53
C LEU A 299 5.22 -19.57 20.84
N THR A 300 5.34 -20.90 20.81
CA THR A 300 5.29 -21.75 22.03
C THR A 300 6.50 -21.57 22.93
N ASN A 301 7.61 -21.11 22.44
CA ASN A 301 8.83 -20.82 23.24
C ASN A 301 8.73 -19.52 24.08
N GLY A 302 7.56 -18.87 24.18
CA GLY A 302 7.34 -17.65 24.94
C GLY A 302 7.90 -16.37 24.28
N THR A 303 8.56 -16.51 23.14
CA THR A 303 9.16 -15.39 22.42
C THR A 303 8.14 -14.38 21.91
N GLY A 304 6.93 -14.85 21.49
CA GLY A 304 5.87 -13.98 21.01
C GLY A 304 5.36 -13.00 22.07
N LEU A 305 5.06 -13.48 23.28
CA LEU A 305 4.63 -12.63 24.38
C LEU A 305 5.73 -11.66 24.80
N GLN A 306 6.98 -12.12 24.87
CA GLN A 306 8.12 -11.25 25.19
C GLN A 306 8.30 -10.18 24.14
N THR A 307 8.22 -10.53 22.85
CA THR A 307 8.27 -9.55 21.74
C THR A 307 7.13 -8.54 21.82
N ALA A 308 5.90 -9.00 22.15
CA ALA A 308 4.76 -8.11 22.34
C ALA A 308 5.03 -7.09 23.47
N LYS A 309 5.57 -7.54 24.61
CA LYS A 309 5.93 -6.68 25.75
C LYS A 309 7.00 -5.63 25.36
N GLU A 310 8.08 -6.07 24.77
CA GLU A 310 9.18 -5.18 24.34
C GLU A 310 8.69 -4.14 23.33
N THR A 311 7.88 -4.56 22.36
CA THR A 311 7.29 -3.66 21.35
C THR A 311 6.33 -2.68 22.01
N TYR A 312 5.41 -3.16 22.86
CA TYR A 312 4.47 -2.31 23.58
C TYR A 312 5.19 -1.27 24.44
N HIS A 313 6.16 -1.67 25.25
CA HIS A 313 6.91 -0.74 26.10
C HIS A 313 7.67 0.29 25.28
N SER A 314 8.22 -0.11 24.14
CA SER A 314 8.88 0.83 23.22
C SER A 314 7.91 1.86 22.65
N LEU A 315 6.73 1.43 22.22
CA LEU A 315 5.68 2.32 21.73
C LEU A 315 5.09 3.18 22.86
N TYR A 316 4.81 2.61 24.03
CA TYR A 316 4.29 3.35 25.17
C TYR A 316 5.27 4.42 25.67
N ASN A 317 6.58 4.17 25.61
CA ASN A 317 7.60 5.17 25.92
C ASN A 317 7.54 6.38 24.98
N LEU A 318 7.19 6.17 23.71
CA LEU A 318 7.05 7.24 22.72
C LEU A 318 5.74 8.01 22.87
N PHE A 319 4.62 7.30 23.02
CA PHE A 319 3.28 7.89 22.91
C PHE A 319 2.60 8.08 24.27
N GLY A 320 2.97 7.31 25.31
CA GLY A 320 2.36 7.37 26.64
C GLY A 320 0.87 7.09 26.57
N ASP A 321 0.05 7.95 27.22
CA ASP A 321 -1.41 7.85 27.26
C ASP A 321 -2.09 8.19 25.92
N ASP A 322 -1.31 8.47 24.88
CA ASP A 322 -1.81 8.61 23.49
C ASP A 322 -1.60 7.31 22.69
N PHE A 323 -1.23 6.19 23.32
CA PHE A 323 -1.20 4.87 22.73
C PHE A 323 -2.48 4.09 23.08
N TYR A 324 -3.17 3.55 22.07
CA TYR A 324 -4.42 2.80 22.22
C TYR A 324 -4.30 1.39 21.65
N PHE A 325 -4.93 0.42 22.35
CA PHE A 325 -5.12 -0.92 21.80
C PHE A 325 -6.37 -0.93 20.92
N GLU A 326 -6.20 -1.08 19.62
CA GLU A 326 -7.28 -1.03 18.65
C GLU A 326 -7.97 -2.38 18.52
N ILE A 327 -9.29 -2.39 18.58
CA ILE A 327 -10.13 -3.59 18.43
C ILE A 327 -11.16 -3.38 17.32
N GLN A 328 -11.35 -4.41 16.49
CA GLN A 328 -12.19 -4.41 15.30
C GLN A 328 -13.03 -5.68 15.20
N ASN A 329 -14.07 -5.68 14.37
CA ASN A 329 -14.81 -6.90 14.03
C ASN A 329 -15.23 -6.89 12.56
N HIS A 330 -14.57 -7.69 11.74
CA HIS A 330 -14.94 -7.97 10.36
C HIS A 330 -15.49 -9.39 10.20
N HIS A 331 -16.05 -9.95 11.30
CA HIS A 331 -16.64 -11.28 11.39
C HIS A 331 -15.68 -12.44 11.04
N LEU A 332 -14.37 -12.26 11.26
CA LEU A 332 -13.38 -13.30 11.10
C LEU A 332 -13.16 -14.04 12.43
N GLU A 333 -13.20 -15.36 12.41
CA GLU A 333 -12.95 -16.17 13.61
C GLU A 333 -11.53 -15.92 14.19
N THR A 334 -10.58 -15.59 13.34
CA THR A 334 -9.23 -15.16 13.74
C THR A 334 -9.24 -13.86 14.53
N GLU A 335 -10.09 -12.89 14.16
CA GLU A 335 -10.20 -11.62 14.89
C GLU A 335 -10.76 -11.84 16.29
N ARG A 336 -11.80 -12.64 16.43
CA ARG A 336 -12.36 -13.01 17.75
C ARG A 336 -11.26 -13.50 18.69
N LYS A 337 -10.43 -14.43 18.23
CA LYS A 337 -9.35 -15.02 19.05
C LYS A 337 -8.27 -14.00 19.38
N ILE A 338 -7.77 -13.29 18.38
CA ILE A 338 -6.62 -12.41 18.58
C ILE A 338 -6.97 -11.15 19.37
N TYR A 339 -8.15 -10.57 19.17
CA TYR A 339 -8.54 -9.39 19.96
C TYR A 339 -8.82 -9.74 21.43
N ASN A 340 -9.29 -10.93 21.74
CA ASN A 340 -9.35 -11.39 23.13
C ASN A 340 -7.95 -11.56 23.74
N GLU A 341 -6.97 -12.08 22.99
CA GLU A 341 -5.57 -12.13 23.48
C GLU A 341 -4.97 -10.70 23.61
N LEU A 342 -5.27 -9.77 22.71
CA LEU A 342 -4.85 -8.38 22.81
C LEU A 342 -5.48 -7.67 24.03
N VAL A 343 -6.77 -7.93 24.30
CA VAL A 343 -7.47 -7.40 25.49
C VAL A 343 -6.84 -7.94 26.77
N LYS A 344 -6.58 -9.24 26.84
CA LYS A 344 -5.89 -9.87 27.99
C LYS A 344 -4.51 -9.25 28.20
N PHE A 345 -3.74 -9.10 27.13
CA PHE A 345 -2.43 -8.50 27.17
C PHE A 345 -2.48 -7.06 27.70
N ALA A 346 -3.37 -6.21 27.18
CA ALA A 346 -3.49 -4.81 27.63
C ALA A 346 -3.87 -4.69 29.12
N ILE A 347 -4.77 -5.54 29.60
CA ILE A 347 -5.16 -5.60 31.01
C ILE A 347 -3.99 -6.09 31.87
N ASP A 348 -3.25 -7.10 31.42
CA ASP A 348 -2.10 -7.66 32.15
C ASP A 348 -0.91 -6.70 32.22
N GLU A 349 -0.70 -5.86 31.21
CA GLU A 349 0.26 -4.77 31.23
C GLU A 349 -0.24 -3.53 32.02
N GLY A 350 -1.45 -3.57 32.59
CA GLY A 350 -2.01 -2.51 33.43
C GLY A 350 -2.48 -1.27 32.66
N ASN A 351 -2.64 -1.37 31.35
CA ASN A 351 -3.11 -0.27 30.49
C ASN A 351 -4.33 -0.66 29.64
N PRO A 352 -5.53 -0.80 30.21
CA PRO A 352 -6.74 -1.20 29.49
C PRO A 352 -7.33 -0.03 28.66
N GLN A 353 -6.52 0.61 27.82
CA GLN A 353 -6.91 1.75 26.99
C GLN A 353 -7.23 1.27 25.58
N PHE A 354 -8.48 0.84 25.39
CA PHE A 354 -8.96 0.32 24.11
C PHE A 354 -9.52 1.43 23.23
N ILE A 355 -9.47 1.25 21.89
CA ILE A 355 -10.16 2.11 20.93
C ILE A 355 -10.78 1.24 19.84
N ALA A 356 -12.04 1.54 19.49
CA ALA A 356 -12.75 0.84 18.44
C ALA A 356 -12.48 1.46 17.07
N SER A 357 -12.39 0.65 16.05
CA SER A 357 -12.34 1.08 14.66
C SER A 357 -12.95 0.05 13.72
N ASN A 358 -13.07 0.41 12.44
CA ASN A 358 -13.58 -0.51 11.43
C ASN A 358 -12.65 -0.67 10.23
N ASP A 359 -11.44 -0.12 10.26
CA ASP A 359 -10.50 -0.21 9.12
C ASP A 359 -11.23 0.11 7.79
N ILE A 360 -11.83 1.31 7.71
CA ILE A 360 -12.79 1.65 6.66
C ILE A 360 -12.10 1.73 5.32
N HIS A 361 -12.48 0.84 4.40
CA HIS A 361 -12.03 0.81 3.01
C HIS A 361 -13.15 1.11 2.01
N ILE A 362 -14.40 1.10 2.46
CA ILE A 362 -15.58 1.46 1.70
C ILE A 362 -16.22 2.67 2.36
N CYS A 363 -15.97 3.88 1.83
CA CYS A 363 -16.50 5.12 2.36
C CYS A 363 -17.99 5.28 2.09
N MET A 364 -18.76 4.27 2.42
CA MET A 364 -20.22 4.21 2.37
C MET A 364 -20.75 3.42 3.56
N HIS A 365 -21.89 3.82 4.07
CA HIS A 365 -22.66 3.03 5.02
C HIS A 365 -23.54 2.01 4.28
N LYS A 366 -23.79 0.84 4.89
CA LYS A 366 -24.62 -0.24 4.29
C LYS A 366 -26.05 0.17 3.91
N SER A 367 -26.59 1.26 4.48
CA SER A 367 -27.89 1.82 4.08
C SER A 367 -27.84 2.61 2.78
N ASN A 368 -26.68 2.93 2.25
CA ASN A 368 -26.54 3.60 0.97
C ASN A 368 -26.96 2.65 -0.16
N PRO A 369 -27.88 3.04 -1.07
CA PRO A 369 -28.32 2.17 -2.17
C PRO A 369 -27.20 1.68 -3.08
N ASP A 370 -26.10 2.43 -3.19
CA ASP A 370 -24.95 2.09 -4.02
C ASP A 370 -23.92 1.20 -3.31
N PHE A 371 -24.08 0.91 -2.03
CA PHE A 371 -23.13 0.12 -1.24
C PHE A 371 -22.83 -1.25 -1.86
N ASN A 372 -23.87 -2.01 -2.21
CA ASN A 372 -23.72 -3.33 -2.85
C ASN A 372 -23.03 -3.26 -4.21
N ARG A 373 -23.24 -2.17 -4.96
CA ARG A 373 -22.55 -1.93 -6.23
C ARG A 373 -21.06 -1.73 -6.00
N GLU A 374 -20.67 -0.95 -4.98
CA GLU A 374 -19.29 -0.70 -4.63
C GLU A 374 -18.57 -1.98 -4.16
N VAL A 375 -19.20 -2.77 -3.29
CA VAL A 375 -18.71 -4.09 -2.86
C VAL A 375 -18.49 -5.00 -4.08
N THR A 376 -19.45 -5.05 -4.99
CA THR A 376 -19.34 -5.87 -6.21
C THR A 376 -18.20 -5.38 -7.11
N ARG A 377 -18.03 -4.07 -7.27
CA ARG A 377 -16.93 -3.47 -8.03
C ARG A 377 -15.57 -3.90 -7.49
N ARG A 378 -15.39 -3.88 -6.18
CA ARG A 378 -14.16 -4.33 -5.51
C ARG A 378 -13.90 -5.82 -5.71
N LYS A 379 -14.93 -6.66 -5.58
CA LYS A 379 -14.83 -8.10 -5.87
C LYS A 379 -14.37 -8.37 -7.30
N VAL A 380 -14.94 -7.66 -8.28
CA VAL A 380 -14.53 -7.77 -9.69
C VAL A 380 -13.07 -7.34 -9.87
N ALA A 381 -12.66 -6.22 -9.29
CA ALA A 381 -11.29 -5.74 -9.38
C ALA A 381 -10.26 -6.74 -8.85
N THR A 382 -10.58 -7.40 -7.74
CA THR A 382 -9.75 -8.49 -7.18
C THR A 382 -9.73 -9.71 -8.09
N PHE A 383 -10.90 -10.11 -8.59
CA PHE A 383 -11.02 -11.28 -9.46
C PHE A 383 -10.19 -11.15 -10.76
N ILE A 384 -10.18 -9.95 -11.36
CA ILE A 384 -9.40 -9.69 -12.59
C ILE A 384 -7.93 -9.33 -12.32
N GLY A 385 -7.48 -9.39 -11.05
CA GLY A 385 -6.07 -9.22 -10.68
C GLY A 385 -5.59 -7.76 -10.72
N LEU A 386 -6.48 -6.78 -10.81
CA LEU A 386 -6.11 -5.37 -10.76
C LEU A 386 -5.67 -4.94 -9.35
N LYS A 387 -6.19 -5.61 -8.32
CA LYS A 387 -5.74 -5.44 -6.93
C LYS A 387 -5.68 -6.78 -6.19
N ASN A 388 -4.71 -6.91 -5.30
CA ASN A 388 -4.56 -8.08 -4.46
C ASN A 388 -4.98 -7.70 -3.03
N TYR A 389 -6.28 -7.65 -2.81
CA TYR A 389 -6.85 -7.45 -1.46
C TYR A 389 -6.77 -8.76 -0.68
N GLY A 390 -5.58 -9.26 -0.39
CA GLY A 390 -5.37 -10.35 0.55
C GLY A 390 -6.37 -11.51 0.47
N GLY A 391 -6.68 -12.04 -0.71
CA GLY A 391 -7.53 -13.23 -0.89
C GLY A 391 -8.99 -13.02 -0.48
N ASP A 392 -9.43 -13.64 0.59
CA ASP A 392 -10.84 -13.85 0.92
C ASP A 392 -11.54 -12.69 1.69
N ARG A 393 -10.83 -11.59 1.99
CA ARG A 393 -11.35 -10.48 2.82
C ARG A 393 -12.44 -9.62 2.16
N ILE A 394 -12.66 -9.76 0.85
CA ILE A 394 -13.62 -8.91 0.11
C ILE A 394 -15.03 -9.51 0.09
N ASP A 395 -15.22 -10.72 0.61
CA ASP A 395 -16.54 -11.30 0.69
C ASP A 395 -17.43 -10.64 1.76
N ASP A 396 -16.84 -9.86 2.66
CA ASP A 396 -17.53 -9.31 3.81
C ASP A 396 -17.84 -7.82 3.59
N TYR A 397 -19.10 -7.47 3.77
CA TYR A 397 -19.65 -6.11 3.72
C TYR A 397 -19.14 -5.21 4.87
N GLU A 398 -18.12 -5.67 5.59
CA GLU A 398 -17.78 -5.18 6.91
C GLU A 398 -16.83 -4.00 6.94
N TYR A 399 -16.14 -3.73 5.82
CA TYR A 399 -15.20 -2.61 5.69
C TYR A 399 -15.88 -1.27 5.35
N GLY A 400 -17.19 -1.19 5.49
CA GLY A 400 -17.98 0.02 5.29
C GLY A 400 -17.94 0.96 6.51
N ILE A 401 -18.54 2.13 6.35
CA ILE A 401 -18.76 3.04 7.49
C ILE A 401 -19.77 2.41 8.44
N LYS A 402 -19.49 2.42 9.73
CA LYS A 402 -20.37 1.95 10.80
C LYS A 402 -20.61 3.07 11.82
N THR A 403 -21.80 3.14 12.36
CA THR A 403 -22.13 4.03 13.48
C THR A 403 -21.55 3.49 14.79
N ASP A 404 -21.39 4.34 15.81
CA ASP A 404 -20.89 3.93 17.13
C ASP A 404 -21.72 2.80 17.74
N ALA A 405 -23.04 2.81 17.51
CA ALA A 405 -23.94 1.75 17.99
C ALA A 405 -23.74 0.42 17.25
N GLU A 406 -23.45 0.45 15.95
CA GLU A 406 -23.14 -0.75 15.17
C GLU A 406 -21.79 -1.35 15.58
N LEU A 407 -20.75 -0.51 15.70
CA LEU A 407 -19.43 -0.94 16.21
C LEU A 407 -19.55 -1.58 17.60
N LYS A 408 -20.31 -0.92 18.51
CA LYS A 408 -20.56 -1.45 19.86
C LYS A 408 -21.22 -2.81 19.81
N ALA A 409 -22.28 -2.96 19.02
CA ALA A 409 -23.04 -4.22 18.93
C ALA A 409 -22.15 -5.37 18.40
N GLU A 410 -21.34 -5.09 17.38
CA GLU A 410 -20.46 -6.10 16.77
C GLU A 410 -19.29 -6.48 17.66
N LEU A 411 -18.70 -5.51 18.40
CA LEU A 411 -17.63 -5.82 19.35
C LEU A 411 -18.14 -6.62 20.55
N LEU A 412 -19.36 -6.36 21.05
CA LEU A 412 -19.99 -7.16 22.12
C LEU A 412 -20.20 -8.64 21.73
N ASP A 413 -20.27 -8.94 20.43
CA ASP A 413 -20.40 -10.33 19.94
C ASP A 413 -19.09 -11.11 20.05
N ILE A 414 -17.92 -10.46 19.97
CA ILE A 414 -16.63 -11.12 19.93
C ILE A 414 -15.79 -10.99 21.20
N ILE A 415 -15.93 -9.89 21.96
CA ILE A 415 -15.13 -9.62 23.17
C ILE A 415 -15.67 -10.40 24.36
N GLU A 416 -14.75 -10.89 25.18
CA GLU A 416 -15.03 -11.70 26.38
C GLU A 416 -14.63 -10.96 27.65
N ASP A 417 -15.23 -11.35 28.79
CA ASP A 417 -14.86 -10.85 30.12
C ASP A 417 -13.43 -11.29 30.50
N TYR A 418 -12.68 -10.43 31.17
CA TYR A 418 -11.35 -10.79 31.67
C TYR A 418 -10.96 -10.06 32.95
N LYS A 419 -10.53 -10.81 33.98
CA LYS A 419 -9.96 -10.29 35.25
C LYS A 419 -10.77 -9.15 35.90
N GLY A 420 -12.10 -9.27 35.93
CA GLY A 420 -12.98 -8.28 36.56
C GLY A 420 -13.41 -7.14 35.61
N TYR A 421 -12.90 -7.11 34.41
CA TYR A 421 -13.42 -6.23 33.35
C TYR A 421 -14.47 -6.99 32.55
N SER A 422 -15.72 -6.48 32.55
CA SER A 422 -16.75 -7.07 31.71
C SER A 422 -16.57 -6.65 30.24
N LYS A 423 -17.06 -7.46 29.31
CA LYS A 423 -17.03 -7.12 27.88
C LYS A 423 -17.73 -5.79 27.58
N GLU A 424 -18.81 -5.48 28.29
CA GLU A 424 -19.52 -4.21 28.17
C GLU A 424 -18.60 -3.04 28.53
N TRP A 425 -17.86 -3.17 29.63
CA TRP A 425 -16.91 -2.11 30.05
C TRP A 425 -15.78 -1.95 29.00
N ILE A 426 -15.22 -3.07 28.52
CA ILE A 426 -14.14 -3.05 27.51
C ILE A 426 -14.61 -2.35 26.23
N VAL A 427 -15.80 -2.75 25.76
CA VAL A 427 -16.35 -2.19 24.51
C VAL A 427 -16.79 -0.73 24.70
N ASP A 428 -17.42 -0.38 25.85
CA ASP A 428 -17.79 1.02 26.15
C ASP A 428 -16.55 1.92 26.27
N ASN A 429 -15.47 1.42 26.85
CA ASN A 429 -14.18 2.11 26.86
C ASN A 429 -13.67 2.33 25.43
N ALA A 430 -13.69 1.30 24.59
CA ALA A 430 -13.22 1.39 23.21
C ALA A 430 -14.03 2.37 22.35
N ILE A 431 -15.36 2.39 22.48
CA ILE A 431 -16.24 3.33 21.76
C ILE A 431 -16.03 4.77 22.27
N SER A 432 -16.00 4.98 23.60
CA SER A 432 -15.82 6.32 24.17
C SER A 432 -14.46 6.94 23.81
N ASN A 433 -13.44 6.11 23.64
CA ASN A 433 -12.10 6.56 23.28
C ASN A 433 -11.99 7.01 21.81
N ILE A 434 -12.92 6.69 20.91
CA ILE A 434 -12.98 7.31 19.58
C ILE A 434 -13.13 8.81 19.75
N LYS A 435 -14.14 9.24 20.53
CA LYS A 435 -14.33 10.66 20.85
C LYS A 435 -13.15 11.22 21.63
N GLY A 436 -12.71 10.51 22.69
CA GLY A 436 -11.61 10.95 23.55
C GLY A 436 -10.30 11.19 22.81
N ALA A 437 -9.98 10.35 21.82
CA ALA A 437 -8.80 10.50 20.99
C ALA A 437 -8.94 11.63 19.97
N LEU A 438 -10.06 11.69 19.25
CA LEU A 438 -10.32 12.70 18.24
C LEU A 438 -10.49 14.11 18.85
N ASP A 439 -11.01 14.24 20.07
CA ASP A 439 -11.08 15.53 20.77
C ASP A 439 -9.70 16.11 21.13
N LYS A 440 -8.67 15.27 21.23
CA LYS A 440 -7.27 15.72 21.39
C LYS A 440 -6.69 16.30 20.09
N CYS A 441 -7.33 16.05 18.96
CA CYS A 441 -6.89 16.51 17.65
C CYS A 441 -7.57 17.83 17.28
N SER A 442 -6.80 18.74 16.71
CA SER A 442 -7.29 20.01 16.18
C SER A 442 -6.89 20.15 14.72
N THR A 443 -7.77 20.70 13.90
CA THR A 443 -7.39 21.19 12.58
C THR A 443 -6.51 22.44 12.72
N TYR A 444 -5.65 22.63 11.76
CA TYR A 444 -4.85 23.84 11.63
C TYR A 444 -4.93 24.33 10.18
N GLU A 445 -4.81 25.63 10.02
CA GLU A 445 -4.79 26.22 8.69
C GLU A 445 -3.52 25.78 7.94
N HIS A 446 -3.70 25.21 6.76
CA HIS A 446 -2.59 24.94 5.87
C HIS A 446 -2.11 26.26 5.28
N ILE A 447 -0.94 26.69 5.71
CA ILE A 447 -0.28 27.84 5.13
C ILE A 447 0.47 27.33 3.89
N TYR A 448 -0.06 27.61 2.73
CA TYR A 448 0.63 27.37 1.47
C TYR A 448 1.67 28.50 1.28
N GLU A 449 2.90 28.20 1.64
CA GLU A 449 4.02 29.06 1.30
C GLU A 449 4.75 28.42 0.12
N ASP A 450 4.96 29.21 -0.92
CA ASP A 450 5.83 28.82 -2.03
C ASP A 450 7.27 28.78 -1.54
N HIS A 451 7.78 27.61 -1.24
CA HIS A 451 9.17 27.38 -0.84
C HIS A 451 10.05 27.03 -2.05
N TYR A 452 9.92 27.76 -3.14
CA TYR A 452 10.87 27.62 -4.23
C TYR A 452 12.25 28.04 -3.73
N PRO A 453 13.29 27.21 -3.93
CA PRO A 453 14.62 27.60 -3.54
C PRO A 453 15.03 28.84 -4.31
N LYS A 454 15.58 29.83 -3.60
CA LYS A 454 16.21 30.97 -4.25
C LYS A 454 17.55 30.55 -4.85
N PHE A 455 17.81 30.94 -6.09
CA PHE A 455 19.11 30.74 -6.71
C PHE A 455 20.16 31.62 -6.04
N CYS A 456 19.79 32.90 -5.80
CA CYS A 456 20.59 33.90 -5.09
C CYS A 456 19.67 35.07 -4.67
N ASP A 457 20.20 35.98 -3.84
CA ASP A 457 19.42 37.12 -3.34
C ASP A 457 19.11 38.15 -4.44
N ASN A 458 19.97 38.26 -5.46
CA ASN A 458 19.82 39.18 -6.63
C ASN A 458 19.44 38.39 -7.89
N ASP A 459 18.55 37.43 -7.79
CA ASP A 459 18.17 36.53 -8.87
C ASP A 459 17.61 37.23 -10.11
N LYS A 460 16.89 38.34 -9.97
CA LYS A 460 16.37 39.13 -11.10
C LYS A 460 17.52 39.72 -11.93
N GLU A 461 18.51 40.34 -11.28
CA GLU A 461 19.67 40.92 -11.97
C GLU A 461 20.50 39.84 -12.68
N ILE A 462 20.67 38.68 -12.03
CA ILE A 462 21.37 37.53 -12.64
C ILE A 462 20.56 36.98 -13.82
N PHE A 463 19.24 36.85 -13.67
CA PHE A 463 18.35 36.41 -14.75
C PHE A 463 18.43 37.31 -15.97
N GLU A 464 18.33 38.63 -15.81
CA GLU A 464 18.48 39.59 -16.90
C GLU A 464 19.88 39.51 -17.56
N LYS A 465 20.93 39.39 -16.75
CA LYS A 465 22.30 39.22 -17.24
C LYS A 465 22.46 37.97 -18.10
N GLU A 466 21.96 36.84 -17.64
CA GLU A 466 22.00 35.56 -18.38
C GLU A 466 21.19 35.62 -19.67
N LEU A 467 20.08 36.35 -19.70
CA LEU A 467 19.31 36.60 -20.92
C LEU A 467 20.12 37.45 -21.94
N ILE A 468 20.84 38.48 -21.48
CA ILE A 468 21.70 39.30 -22.33
C ILE A 468 22.84 38.47 -22.93
N GLU A 469 23.46 37.58 -22.12
CA GLU A 469 24.48 36.67 -22.63
C GLU A 469 23.86 35.65 -23.61
N GLY A 470 22.67 35.18 -23.35
CA GLY A 470 21.91 34.31 -24.27
C GLY A 470 21.63 34.98 -25.62
N ILE A 471 21.31 36.29 -25.63
CA ILE A 471 21.13 37.04 -26.88
C ILE A 471 22.43 37.05 -27.68
N LYS A 472 23.58 37.34 -27.05
CA LYS A 472 24.88 37.35 -27.74
C LYS A 472 25.21 35.99 -28.34
N ILE A 473 24.88 34.92 -27.65
CA ILE A 473 25.14 33.53 -28.09
C ILE A 473 24.19 33.11 -29.23
N LYS A 474 22.88 33.32 -29.06
CA LYS A 474 21.88 32.88 -30.04
C LYS A 474 21.75 33.79 -31.25
N PHE A 475 22.07 35.06 -31.07
CA PHE A 475 21.96 36.11 -32.11
C PHE A 475 23.23 36.95 -32.20
N PRO A 476 24.40 36.40 -32.58
CA PRO A 476 25.69 37.08 -32.59
C PRO A 476 25.72 38.27 -33.57
N ASN A 477 24.83 38.31 -34.57
CA ASN A 477 24.68 39.41 -35.53
C ASN A 477 23.42 40.26 -35.25
N GLY A 478 22.87 40.20 -34.04
CA GLY A 478 21.59 40.83 -33.69
C GLY A 478 20.38 39.99 -34.09
N PHE A 479 19.20 40.42 -33.68
CA PHE A 479 17.95 39.75 -34.05
C PHE A 479 17.71 39.73 -35.57
N PRO A 480 16.91 38.81 -36.10
CA PRO A 480 16.64 38.71 -37.53
C PRO A 480 16.12 40.01 -38.11
N LYS A 481 16.72 40.40 -39.23
CA LYS A 481 16.43 41.70 -39.91
C LYS A 481 14.94 41.84 -40.21
N GLY A 482 14.35 42.94 -39.76
CA GLY A 482 12.91 43.23 -39.91
C GLY A 482 12.01 42.58 -38.85
N GLN A 483 12.57 41.84 -37.87
CA GLN A 483 11.85 41.26 -36.74
C GLN A 483 12.38 41.73 -35.38
N GLU A 484 13.35 42.65 -35.38
CA GLU A 484 14.05 43.11 -34.18
C GLU A 484 13.10 43.58 -33.08
N GLU A 485 12.06 44.32 -33.47
CA GLU A 485 11.07 44.84 -32.51
C GLU A 485 10.18 43.73 -31.96
N VAL A 486 9.81 42.74 -32.76
CA VAL A 486 9.01 41.59 -32.33
C VAL A 486 9.74 40.80 -31.23
N TYR A 487 11.06 40.56 -31.42
CA TYR A 487 11.88 39.88 -30.40
C TYR A 487 12.01 40.70 -29.12
N LYS A 488 12.25 42.01 -29.22
CA LYS A 488 12.39 42.89 -28.07
C LYS A 488 11.10 43.00 -27.26
N GLU A 489 9.98 43.23 -27.91
CA GLU A 489 8.69 43.32 -27.23
C GLU A 489 8.30 42.00 -26.57
N ARG A 490 8.54 40.88 -27.27
CA ARG A 490 8.30 39.55 -26.71
C ARG A 490 9.15 39.30 -25.47
N LEU A 491 10.44 39.56 -25.53
CA LEU A 491 11.35 39.38 -24.39
C LEU A 491 10.96 40.28 -23.22
N LYS A 492 10.68 41.57 -23.48
CA LYS A 492 10.22 42.49 -22.44
C LYS A 492 8.94 42.02 -21.75
N LYS A 493 8.00 41.50 -22.52
CA LYS A 493 6.77 40.93 -21.98
C LYS A 493 7.06 39.72 -21.08
N GLU A 494 7.88 38.78 -21.54
CA GLU A 494 8.20 37.55 -20.81
C GLU A 494 8.97 37.84 -19.52
N VAL A 495 10.03 38.67 -19.59
CA VAL A 495 10.82 39.06 -18.42
C VAL A 495 9.95 39.68 -17.35
N ARG A 496 9.10 40.66 -17.72
CA ARG A 496 8.18 41.28 -16.78
C ARG A 496 7.27 40.24 -16.09
N ILE A 497 6.68 39.35 -16.84
CA ILE A 497 5.75 38.35 -16.27
C ILE A 497 6.50 37.37 -15.36
N ILE A 498 7.69 36.89 -15.78
CA ILE A 498 8.50 35.95 -14.99
C ILE A 498 8.94 36.60 -13.67
N GLU A 499 9.33 37.86 -13.70
CA GLU A 499 9.75 38.62 -12.51
C GLU A 499 8.59 38.97 -11.58
N ASP A 500 7.44 39.41 -12.16
CA ASP A 500 6.24 39.71 -11.39
C ASP A 500 5.70 38.48 -10.65
N MET A 501 5.85 37.31 -11.25
CA MET A 501 5.47 36.02 -10.64
C MET A 501 6.54 35.41 -9.71
N GLY A 502 7.74 36.03 -9.60
CA GLY A 502 8.82 35.54 -8.74
C GLY A 502 9.57 34.30 -9.27
N TYR A 503 9.50 34.02 -10.57
CA TYR A 503 10.10 32.82 -11.17
C TYR A 503 11.52 33.00 -11.75
N SER A 504 12.19 34.09 -11.50
CA SER A 504 13.59 34.34 -11.96
C SER A 504 14.52 33.24 -11.41
N SER A 505 14.48 32.97 -10.11
CA SER A 505 15.25 31.88 -9.49
C SER A 505 14.96 30.52 -10.10
N TYR A 506 13.70 30.21 -10.39
CA TYR A 506 13.32 28.93 -11.00
C TYR A 506 13.99 28.73 -12.36
N HIS A 507 13.96 29.74 -13.21
CA HIS A 507 14.60 29.69 -14.53
C HIS A 507 16.13 29.54 -14.44
N LEU A 508 16.76 30.24 -13.49
CA LEU A 508 18.20 30.12 -13.25
C LEU A 508 18.58 28.71 -12.73
N ILE A 509 17.81 28.13 -11.83
CA ILE A 509 18.00 26.76 -11.32
C ILE A 509 17.90 25.75 -12.47
N VAL A 510 16.88 25.87 -13.33
CA VAL A 510 16.72 24.98 -14.49
C VAL A 510 17.86 25.14 -15.47
N GLN A 511 18.32 26.39 -15.74
CA GLN A 511 19.49 26.65 -16.56
C GLN A 511 20.75 25.98 -16.01
N ASP A 512 20.96 26.09 -14.69
CA ASP A 512 22.11 25.49 -13.98
C ASP A 512 22.11 23.97 -14.10
N TYR A 513 20.98 23.31 -13.87
CA TYR A 513 20.83 21.87 -14.09
C TYR A 513 21.23 21.43 -15.49
N LEU A 514 20.81 22.18 -16.48
CA LEU A 514 21.08 21.85 -17.87
C LEU A 514 22.53 22.12 -18.25
N LYS A 515 23.14 23.21 -17.73
CA LYS A 515 24.58 23.47 -17.85
C LYS A 515 25.37 22.33 -17.24
N TYR A 516 25.06 21.95 -16.00
CA TYR A 516 25.72 20.87 -15.29
C TYR A 516 25.58 19.54 -16.03
N GLY A 517 24.36 19.19 -16.45
CA GLY A 517 24.10 17.95 -17.20
C GLY A 517 24.86 17.87 -18.54
N ARG A 518 25.03 19.00 -19.24
CA ARG A 518 25.85 19.06 -20.46
C ARG A 518 27.32 18.81 -20.15
N LEU A 519 27.83 19.41 -19.07
CA LEU A 519 29.23 19.25 -18.64
C LEU A 519 29.52 17.81 -18.20
N LEU A 520 28.61 17.15 -17.50
CA LEU A 520 28.79 15.74 -17.12
C LEU A 520 29.04 14.82 -18.33
N GLY A 521 28.52 15.18 -19.49
CA GLY A 521 28.75 14.43 -20.72
C GLY A 521 30.19 14.43 -21.23
N PHE A 522 31.05 15.30 -20.72
CA PHE A 522 32.46 15.28 -21.01
C PHE A 522 33.25 14.27 -20.17
N LEU A 523 32.70 13.81 -19.04
CA LEU A 523 33.36 12.87 -18.13
C LEU A 523 33.22 11.41 -18.60
N PRO A 524 34.25 10.58 -18.38
CA PRO A 524 34.11 9.14 -18.38
C PRO A 524 33.08 8.66 -17.35
N LYS A 525 32.37 7.56 -17.61
CA LYS A 525 31.33 7.05 -16.70
C LYS A 525 31.86 6.77 -15.29
N GLU A 526 33.09 6.31 -15.19
CA GLU A 526 33.79 6.03 -13.94
C GLU A 526 34.03 7.26 -13.08
N ASP A 527 34.20 8.44 -13.72
CA ASP A 527 34.51 9.70 -13.04
C ASP A 527 33.28 10.51 -12.62
N ILE A 528 32.09 10.17 -13.15
CA ILE A 528 30.84 10.87 -12.83
C ILE A 528 30.54 10.87 -11.33
N LYS A 529 30.89 9.79 -10.62
CA LYS A 529 30.66 9.66 -9.17
C LYS A 529 31.49 10.66 -8.34
N ASN A 530 32.58 11.14 -8.89
CA ASN A 530 33.54 12.03 -8.23
C ASN A 530 33.48 13.45 -8.83
N ALA A 531 32.48 13.73 -9.69
CA ALA A 531 32.31 15.04 -10.30
C ALA A 531 32.04 16.10 -9.22
N PRO A 532 32.69 17.30 -9.31
CA PRO A 532 32.30 18.43 -8.50
C PRO A 532 30.83 18.78 -8.64
N LEU A 533 30.19 19.30 -7.57
CA LEU A 533 28.77 19.53 -7.51
C LEU A 533 28.31 20.89 -8.09
N SER A 534 29.24 21.82 -8.38
CA SER A 534 28.90 23.09 -9.02
C SER A 534 29.31 23.10 -10.49
N VAL A 535 28.61 23.94 -11.30
CA VAL A 535 28.90 24.11 -12.72
C VAL A 535 30.33 24.65 -12.92
N GLU A 536 30.75 25.64 -12.12
CA GLU A 536 32.05 26.27 -12.22
C GLU A 536 33.19 25.32 -11.88
N GLU A 537 33.04 24.54 -10.80
CA GLU A 537 34.05 23.57 -10.38
C GLU A 537 34.13 22.40 -11.36
N LEU A 538 32.98 21.96 -11.90
CA LEU A 538 32.93 20.90 -12.91
C LEU A 538 33.60 21.33 -14.22
N ASP A 539 33.33 22.54 -14.68
CA ASP A 539 33.96 23.09 -15.90
C ASP A 539 35.48 23.19 -15.76
N LYS A 540 35.94 23.67 -14.59
CA LYS A 540 37.37 23.73 -14.23
C LYS A 540 37.97 22.33 -14.18
N TYR A 541 37.29 21.37 -13.53
CA TYR A 541 37.73 19.99 -13.44
C TYR A 541 37.87 19.31 -14.81
N ILE A 542 36.91 19.56 -15.72
CA ILE A 542 36.93 19.05 -17.08
C ILE A 542 38.14 19.64 -17.84
N THR A 543 38.38 20.94 -17.67
CA THR A 543 39.47 21.66 -18.30
C THR A 543 40.85 21.19 -17.79
N GLU A 544 41.01 21.03 -16.49
CA GLU A 544 42.25 20.56 -15.85
C GLU A 544 42.59 19.10 -16.23
N LYS A 545 41.57 18.27 -16.46
CA LYS A 545 41.72 16.87 -16.88
C LYS A 545 41.82 16.68 -18.40
N GLU A 546 41.72 17.78 -19.17
CA GLU A 546 41.76 17.77 -20.65
C GLU A 546 40.76 16.77 -21.28
N TYR A 547 39.58 16.60 -20.67
CA TYR A 547 38.54 15.72 -21.21
C TYR A 547 37.98 16.28 -22.52
N ASN A 548 38.25 15.60 -23.60
CA ASN A 548 37.83 16.01 -24.95
C ASN A 548 36.72 15.08 -25.47
N ARG A 549 35.59 15.02 -24.80
CA ARG A 549 34.41 14.27 -25.23
C ARG A 549 33.29 15.19 -25.68
N ARG A 550 32.43 14.71 -26.56
CA ARG A 550 31.14 15.37 -26.82
C ARG A 550 30.26 15.22 -25.60
N GLY A 551 29.76 16.32 -25.05
CA GLY A 551 28.80 16.30 -23.96
C GLY A 551 27.53 15.52 -24.27
N TYR A 552 26.76 15.16 -23.26
CA TYR A 552 25.45 14.54 -23.48
C TYR A 552 24.56 15.49 -24.29
N SER A 553 23.88 14.92 -25.31
CA SER A 553 22.82 15.61 -26.01
C SER A 553 21.61 15.70 -25.08
N ILE A 554 21.31 16.88 -24.59
CA ILE A 554 20.04 17.15 -23.90
C ILE A 554 19.02 17.46 -24.98
N GLY A 555 17.81 16.90 -24.87
CA GLY A 555 16.75 17.11 -25.86
C GLY A 555 16.37 18.61 -26.00
N PRO A 556 15.75 19.00 -27.12
CA PRO A 556 15.47 20.39 -27.45
C PRO A 556 14.42 21.08 -26.57
N GLY A 557 13.92 20.38 -25.57
CA GLY A 557 12.86 20.84 -24.67
C GLY A 557 11.56 20.08 -24.85
N ARG A 558 10.71 20.11 -23.83
CA ARG A 558 9.36 19.49 -23.82
C ARG A 558 8.35 20.49 -23.24
N GLY A 559 7.08 20.29 -23.58
CA GLY A 559 5.98 21.02 -22.98
C GLY A 559 5.90 22.49 -23.40
N SER A 560 5.44 23.32 -22.49
CA SER A 560 5.14 24.74 -22.71
C SER A 560 6.37 25.61 -22.79
N ALA A 561 7.47 25.24 -22.13
CA ALA A 561 8.73 26.02 -22.15
C ALA A 561 9.28 26.27 -23.54
N ALA A 562 8.94 25.43 -24.53
CA ALA A 562 9.27 25.67 -25.94
C ALA A 562 8.60 26.95 -26.51
N GLY A 563 7.56 27.47 -25.84
CA GLY A 563 6.91 28.74 -26.21
C GLY A 563 7.58 30.00 -25.64
N SER A 564 8.60 29.86 -24.77
CA SER A 564 9.28 30.99 -24.11
C SER A 564 10.57 31.37 -24.80
N LEU A 565 10.69 32.64 -25.12
CA LEU A 565 11.93 33.24 -25.64
C LEU A 565 13.01 33.32 -24.55
N ALA A 566 12.61 33.58 -23.32
CA ALA A 566 13.52 33.57 -22.18
C ALA A 566 14.14 32.17 -22.00
N CYS A 567 13.35 31.08 -22.03
CA CYS A 567 13.85 29.71 -21.99
C CYS A 567 14.82 29.39 -23.15
N TYR A 568 14.55 29.88 -24.35
CA TYR A 568 15.44 29.72 -25.50
C TYR A 568 16.78 30.46 -25.30
N LEU A 569 16.75 31.69 -24.79
CA LEU A 569 17.94 32.47 -24.50
C LEU A 569 18.78 31.88 -23.36
N LEU A 570 18.15 31.39 -22.33
CA LEU A 570 18.80 30.67 -21.22
C LEU A 570 19.32 29.28 -21.60
N ASN A 571 19.16 28.89 -22.86
CA ASN A 571 19.54 27.57 -23.33
C ASN A 571 18.83 26.42 -22.61
N ILE A 572 17.63 26.69 -22.08
CA ILE A 572 16.72 25.69 -21.50
C ILE A 572 16.04 24.92 -22.64
N THR A 573 15.65 25.60 -23.70
CA THR A 573 15.13 25.01 -24.93
C THR A 573 15.99 25.36 -26.13
N ASP A 574 15.97 24.54 -27.19
CA ASP A 574 16.65 24.78 -28.46
C ASP A 574 15.71 25.28 -29.56
N ILE A 575 14.48 25.62 -29.19
CA ILE A 575 13.44 26.05 -30.12
C ILE A 575 13.23 27.55 -29.98
N ASP A 576 13.46 28.29 -31.07
CA ASP A 576 13.12 29.72 -31.16
C ASP A 576 11.59 29.88 -31.29
N PRO A 577 10.89 30.36 -30.25
CA PRO A 577 9.43 30.42 -30.26
C PRO A 577 8.85 31.39 -31.27
N ILE A 578 9.59 32.46 -31.63
CA ILE A 578 9.13 33.45 -32.59
C ILE A 578 9.21 32.89 -34.01
N LYS A 579 10.31 32.22 -34.34
CA LYS A 579 10.48 31.56 -35.64
C LYS A 579 9.37 30.53 -35.92
N TYR A 580 8.87 29.85 -34.91
CA TYR A 580 7.81 28.83 -35.03
C TYR A 580 6.42 29.32 -34.59
N ASN A 581 6.28 30.62 -34.36
CA ASN A 581 5.01 31.25 -33.94
C ASN A 581 4.35 30.57 -32.73
N LEU A 582 5.15 30.25 -31.69
CA LEU A 582 4.69 29.63 -30.47
C LEU A 582 4.23 30.67 -29.44
N LEU A 583 3.18 30.32 -28.67
CA LEU A 583 2.58 31.22 -27.68
C LEU A 583 3.24 31.04 -26.31
N PHE A 584 3.65 32.16 -25.69
CA PHE A 584 4.17 32.19 -24.33
C PHE A 584 3.10 31.82 -23.26
N GLU A 585 1.86 32.20 -23.54
CA GLU A 585 0.72 31.96 -22.62
C GLU A 585 0.45 30.47 -22.33
N ARG A 586 1.01 29.56 -23.14
CA ARG A 586 0.98 28.12 -22.83
C ARG A 586 1.86 27.74 -21.64
N GLU A 587 2.96 28.48 -21.43
CA GLU A 587 3.86 28.26 -20.29
C GLU A 587 3.17 28.63 -18.98
N LEU A 588 2.42 29.73 -18.96
CA LEU A 588 1.71 30.24 -17.79
C LEU A 588 0.61 29.27 -17.27
N ARG A 589 0.05 28.43 -18.14
CA ARG A 589 -0.98 27.44 -17.74
C ARG A 589 -0.45 26.21 -17.00
N CYS A 590 0.84 26.00 -17.00
CA CYS A 590 1.47 24.84 -16.34
C CYS A 590 1.97 25.18 -14.94
N VAL A 591 1.77 26.41 -14.48
CA VAL A 591 2.28 26.94 -13.21
C VAL A 591 1.13 27.23 -12.23
N HIS A 592 -0.12 26.86 -12.58
CA HIS A 592 -1.30 26.96 -11.69
C HIS A 592 -1.90 25.59 -11.43
#